data_4159ba27eb7bd2f2a6fa7c35f26b9f0f
#
_entry.id   4159ba27eb7bd2f2a6fa7c35f26b9f0f
#
_cell.length_a   1.000
_cell.length_b   1.000
_cell.length_c   1.000
_cell.angle_alpha   90.00
_cell.angle_beta   90.00
_cell.angle_gamma   90.00
#
_symmetry.space_group_name_H-M   'P 1'
#
loop_
_entity.id
_entity.type
_entity.pdbx_description
1 polymer ?
#
loop_
_entity_poly.entity_id
_entity_poly.type
_entity_poly.pdbx_seq_one_letter_code
_entity_poly.pdbx_strand_id
1 'polypeptide(L)'
;IIEKICNTHIKKDSKKFNHIGPFLMNYTTKKEEYFQKAKKANILFKKIFSGIDNPVNEIKSTMSKSFPDYEVLETKENKQNYASCTIRLHTNGKSVPLHKDNVRYEGAEYNVSKINSQFSCILHLQPTEKGGNLSIYKKQWEKKLEKFREIEFGYDNILKNDLDVDTIKSEIGDLVILNPNYLHEVTKIQGKSDR
;
A
#
# COMPACT_ATOMS: atom_id res chain seq x y z
N ILE A 1 -6.78 -2.12 -17.74
CA ILE A 1 -5.82 -2.41 -16.64
C ILE A 1 -6.20 -3.71 -15.93
N ILE A 2 -7.42 -3.83 -15.41
CA ILE A 2 -7.87 -5.00 -14.62
C ILE A 2 -7.67 -6.30 -15.39
N GLU A 3 -8.12 -6.39 -16.64
CA GLU A 3 -7.94 -7.57 -17.46
C GLU A 3 -6.46 -7.97 -17.60
N LYS A 4 -5.57 -7.00 -17.83
CA LYS A 4 -4.13 -7.25 -17.92
C LYS A 4 -3.54 -7.73 -16.58
N ILE A 5 -4.03 -7.21 -15.45
CA ILE A 5 -3.63 -7.66 -14.13
C ILE A 5 -4.09 -9.10 -13.87
N CYS A 6 -5.35 -9.43 -14.20
CA CYS A 6 -5.92 -10.76 -14.01
C CYS A 6 -5.25 -11.82 -14.89
N ASN A 7 -4.79 -11.46 -16.08
CA ASN A 7 -4.08 -12.35 -17.02
C ASN A 7 -2.61 -12.57 -16.62
N THR A 8 -2.04 -11.72 -15.77
CA THR A 8 -0.76 -12.00 -15.13
C THR A 8 -1.03 -12.97 -13.99
N HIS A 9 -0.46 -14.18 -14.04
CA HIS A 9 -0.66 -15.28 -13.10
C HIS A 9 -0.47 -14.85 -11.63
N ILE A 10 -1.44 -14.12 -11.08
CA ILE A 10 -1.55 -13.91 -9.64
C ILE A 10 -2.02 -15.25 -9.08
N LYS A 11 -1.12 -16.00 -8.45
CA LYS A 11 -1.51 -17.19 -7.71
C LYS A 11 -2.49 -16.76 -6.62
N LYS A 12 -3.76 -17.07 -6.80
CA LYS A 12 -4.80 -16.85 -5.79
C LYS A 12 -4.56 -17.81 -4.63
N ASP A 13 -3.83 -17.37 -3.63
CA ASP A 13 -3.75 -18.07 -2.35
C ASP A 13 -4.85 -17.54 -1.44
N SER A 14 -5.84 -18.37 -1.14
CA SER A 14 -6.97 -18.00 -0.28
C SER A 14 -6.56 -17.61 1.15
N LYS A 15 -5.36 -17.97 1.57
CA LYS A 15 -4.85 -17.69 2.93
C LYS A 15 -4.01 -16.41 3.02
N LYS A 16 -3.51 -15.89 1.90
CA LYS A 16 -2.64 -14.70 1.87
C LYS A 16 -3.26 -13.59 1.05
N PHE A 17 -2.83 -12.35 1.31
CA PHE A 17 -3.11 -11.23 0.41
C PHE A 17 -2.41 -11.48 -0.92
N ASN A 18 -3.19 -11.50 -1.99
CA ASN A 18 -2.64 -11.61 -3.33
C ASN A 18 -2.12 -10.24 -3.77
N HIS A 19 -0.86 -10.18 -4.17
CA HIS A 19 -0.25 -8.93 -4.63
C HIS A 19 0.83 -9.17 -5.68
N ILE A 20 1.08 -8.15 -6.49
CA ILE A 20 2.23 -8.05 -7.39
C ILE A 20 3.11 -6.93 -6.86
N GLY A 21 4.40 -7.22 -6.71
CA GLY A 21 5.37 -6.31 -6.10
C GLY A 21 5.57 -6.56 -4.61
N PRO A 22 6.80 -6.36 -4.11
CA PRO A 22 7.12 -6.56 -2.70
C PRO A 22 6.65 -5.39 -1.86
N PHE A 23 6.12 -5.67 -0.67
CA PHE A 23 6.01 -4.69 0.40
C PHE A 23 7.34 -4.59 1.12
N LEU A 24 7.90 -3.38 1.21
CA LEU A 24 9.18 -3.16 1.87
C LEU A 24 9.16 -3.67 3.32
N MET A 25 8.04 -3.46 4.03
CA MET A 25 7.89 -3.86 5.43
C MET A 25 8.02 -5.37 5.69
N ASN A 26 7.84 -6.21 4.66
CA ASN A 26 8.06 -7.66 4.77
C ASN A 26 9.54 -8.05 4.61
N TYR A 27 10.42 -7.09 4.37
CA TYR A 27 11.85 -7.30 4.07
C TYR A 27 12.75 -6.43 4.94
N THR A 28 12.32 -6.06 6.12
CA THR A 28 13.05 -5.15 7.02
C THR A 28 14.47 -5.62 7.34
N THR A 29 14.71 -6.93 7.36
CA THR A 29 16.03 -7.57 7.56
C THR A 29 16.55 -8.32 6.33
N LYS A 30 15.87 -8.18 5.16
CA LYS A 30 16.16 -8.94 3.94
C LYS A 30 16.25 -8.01 2.73
N LYS A 31 17.03 -6.96 2.86
CA LYS A 31 17.12 -5.87 1.89
C LYS A 31 17.48 -6.33 0.48
N GLU A 32 18.44 -7.23 0.33
CA GLU A 32 18.85 -7.74 -0.98
C GLU A 32 17.71 -8.54 -1.64
N GLU A 33 17.01 -9.35 -0.89
CA GLU A 33 15.84 -10.09 -1.38
C GLU A 33 14.74 -9.12 -1.85
N TYR A 34 14.52 -8.03 -1.12
CA TYR A 34 13.60 -6.98 -1.53
C TYR A 34 13.94 -6.43 -2.92
N PHE A 35 15.19 -6.01 -3.12
CA PHE A 35 15.60 -5.41 -4.40
C PHE A 35 15.55 -6.40 -5.57
N GLN A 36 15.86 -7.67 -5.35
CA GLN A 36 15.68 -8.71 -6.36
C GLN A 36 14.20 -8.85 -6.76
N LYS A 37 13.29 -8.84 -5.79
CA LYS A 37 11.83 -8.89 -6.05
C LYS A 37 11.32 -7.60 -6.67
N ALA A 38 11.80 -6.45 -6.24
CA ALA A 38 11.46 -5.15 -6.81
C ALA A 38 11.86 -5.07 -8.29
N LYS A 39 13.06 -5.55 -8.64
CA LYS A 39 13.52 -5.63 -10.04
C LYS A 39 12.58 -6.47 -10.90
N LYS A 40 12.20 -7.68 -10.43
CA LYS A 40 11.27 -8.57 -11.14
C LYS A 40 9.88 -7.92 -11.29
N ALA A 41 9.39 -7.29 -10.23
CA ALA A 41 8.09 -6.60 -10.23
C ALA A 41 8.09 -5.42 -11.21
N ASN A 42 9.13 -4.58 -11.24
CA ASN A 42 9.22 -3.45 -12.14
C ASN A 42 9.24 -3.88 -13.62
N ILE A 43 9.86 -5.03 -13.96
CA ILE A 43 9.78 -5.60 -15.31
C ILE A 43 8.34 -6.04 -15.63
N LEU A 44 7.65 -6.65 -14.67
CA LEU A 44 6.28 -7.10 -14.84
C LEU A 44 5.32 -5.91 -15.00
N PHE A 45 5.47 -4.85 -14.20
CA PHE A 45 4.68 -3.62 -14.33
C PHE A 45 4.83 -2.97 -15.71
N LYS A 46 6.04 -2.93 -16.27
CA LYS A 46 6.24 -2.46 -17.66
C LYS A 46 5.42 -3.26 -18.67
N LYS A 47 5.29 -4.57 -18.48
CA LYS A 47 4.46 -5.43 -19.35
C LYS A 47 2.96 -5.18 -19.15
N ILE A 48 2.51 -5.11 -17.88
CA ILE A 48 1.11 -4.87 -17.54
C ILE A 48 0.65 -3.53 -18.09
N PHE A 49 1.45 -2.47 -17.94
CA PHE A 49 1.08 -1.12 -18.36
C PHE A 49 1.46 -0.78 -19.80
N SER A 50 2.02 -1.73 -20.56
CA SER A 50 2.34 -1.52 -21.99
C SER A 50 1.06 -1.28 -22.81
N GLY A 51 1.04 -0.20 -23.60
CA GLY A 51 -0.08 0.15 -24.48
C GLY A 51 -1.33 0.67 -23.76
N ILE A 52 -1.18 1.12 -22.51
CA ILE A 52 -2.20 1.85 -21.74
C ILE A 52 -1.55 2.99 -20.98
N ASP A 53 -2.35 3.96 -20.54
CA ASP A 53 -1.87 5.00 -19.64
C ASP A 53 -1.37 4.37 -18.34
N ASN A 54 -0.11 4.65 -18.03
CA ASN A 54 0.54 4.05 -16.88
C ASN A 54 0.06 4.73 -15.59
N PRO A 55 -0.68 4.04 -14.71
CA PRO A 55 -1.24 4.65 -13.51
C PRO A 55 -0.18 5.21 -12.54
N VAL A 56 1.04 4.67 -12.56
CA VAL A 56 2.15 5.21 -11.76
C VAL A 56 2.55 6.60 -12.26
N ASN A 57 2.54 6.83 -13.58
CA ASN A 57 2.83 8.14 -14.15
C ASN A 57 1.71 9.14 -13.85
N GLU A 58 0.45 8.70 -13.87
CA GLU A 58 -0.70 9.54 -13.49
C GLU A 58 -0.61 9.97 -12.02
N ILE A 59 -0.28 9.04 -11.12
CA ILE A 59 -0.05 9.37 -9.71
C ILE A 59 1.10 10.38 -9.56
N LYS A 60 2.22 10.17 -10.25
CA LYS A 60 3.36 11.11 -10.22
C LYS A 60 2.96 12.49 -10.73
N SER A 61 2.22 12.57 -11.84
CA SER A 61 1.71 13.81 -12.40
C SER A 61 0.79 14.54 -11.41
N THR A 62 -0.13 13.80 -10.78
CA THR A 62 -1.04 14.33 -9.76
C THR A 62 -0.25 14.88 -8.56
N MET A 63 0.73 14.13 -8.07
CA MET A 63 1.59 14.58 -6.97
C MET A 63 2.38 15.84 -7.33
N SER A 64 2.98 15.91 -8.54
CA SER A 64 3.71 17.10 -8.99
C SER A 64 2.80 18.34 -9.08
N LYS A 65 1.54 18.16 -9.49
CA LYS A 65 0.56 19.25 -9.53
C LYS A 65 0.13 19.69 -8.13
N SER A 66 -0.02 18.74 -7.21
CA SER A 66 -0.46 19.01 -5.84
C SER A 66 0.65 19.62 -4.97
N PHE A 67 1.90 19.36 -5.32
CA PHE A 67 3.08 19.83 -4.59
C PHE A 67 4.09 20.46 -5.56
N PRO A 68 3.79 21.64 -6.12
CA PRO A 68 4.58 22.25 -7.21
C PRO A 68 6.01 22.63 -6.80
N ASP A 69 6.27 22.79 -5.50
CA ASP A 69 7.60 23.10 -4.96
C ASP A 69 8.51 21.85 -4.81
N TYR A 70 8.00 20.67 -5.19
CA TYR A 70 8.72 19.41 -5.06
C TYR A 70 8.86 18.70 -6.40
N GLU A 71 10.02 18.12 -6.64
CA GLU A 71 10.26 17.23 -7.76
C GLU A 71 9.89 15.79 -7.39
N VAL A 72 9.07 15.13 -8.22
CA VAL A 72 8.66 13.72 -8.02
C VAL A 72 9.62 12.80 -8.74
N LEU A 73 10.51 12.16 -8.02
CA LEU A 73 11.55 11.29 -8.53
C LEU A 73 11.32 9.80 -8.20
N GLU A 74 11.91 8.91 -9.01
CA GLU A 74 12.02 7.49 -8.66
C GLU A 74 13.16 7.28 -7.67
N THR A 75 12.83 6.63 -6.56
CA THR A 75 13.82 6.36 -5.51
C THR A 75 14.73 5.21 -5.90
N LYS A 76 16.01 5.40 -5.65
CA LYS A 76 17.08 4.40 -5.88
C LYS A 76 17.99 4.30 -4.66
N GLU A 77 18.53 3.11 -4.46
CA GLU A 77 19.57 2.86 -3.48
C GLU A 77 20.64 1.95 -4.08
N ASN A 78 21.92 2.35 -4.00
CA ASN A 78 23.05 1.61 -4.58
C ASN A 78 22.80 1.20 -6.05
N LYS A 79 22.25 2.09 -6.88
CA LYS A 79 21.84 1.86 -8.28
C LYS A 79 20.67 0.87 -8.45
N GLN A 80 20.07 0.38 -7.39
CA GLN A 80 18.88 -0.49 -7.41
C GLN A 80 17.62 0.35 -7.27
N ASN A 81 16.60 0.10 -8.11
CA ASN A 81 15.31 0.77 -8.01
C ASN A 81 14.44 0.08 -6.98
N TYR A 82 13.74 0.86 -6.18
CA TYR A 82 12.62 0.35 -5.39
C TYR A 82 11.47 -0.13 -6.32
N ALA A 83 10.55 -0.92 -5.79
CA ALA A 83 9.34 -1.25 -6.52
C ALA A 83 8.55 0.04 -6.80
N SER A 84 8.16 0.26 -8.06
CA SER A 84 7.44 1.47 -8.47
C SER A 84 6.04 1.55 -7.91
N CYS A 85 5.42 0.42 -7.65
CA CYS A 85 4.12 0.28 -6.99
C CYS A 85 3.95 -1.13 -6.42
N THR A 86 2.80 -1.36 -5.79
CA THR A 86 2.30 -2.69 -5.45
C THR A 86 0.85 -2.77 -5.87
N ILE A 87 0.49 -3.79 -6.65
CA ILE A 87 -0.90 -4.09 -6.98
C ILE A 87 -1.41 -5.10 -5.97
N ARG A 88 -2.49 -4.76 -5.27
CA ARG A 88 -3.14 -5.62 -4.27
C ARG A 88 -4.45 -6.15 -4.82
N LEU A 89 -4.71 -7.43 -4.61
CA LEU A 89 -6.00 -8.06 -4.88
C LEU A 89 -6.61 -8.50 -3.55
N HIS A 90 -7.68 -7.84 -3.17
CA HIS A 90 -8.42 -8.17 -1.95
C HIS A 90 -9.62 -9.03 -2.32
N THR A 91 -9.62 -10.27 -1.86
CA THR A 91 -10.71 -11.21 -2.11
C THR A 91 -11.82 -11.09 -1.07
N ASN A 92 -13.01 -11.62 -1.41
CA ASN A 92 -14.14 -11.70 -0.50
C ASN A 92 -13.75 -12.31 0.85
N GLY A 93 -14.28 -11.75 1.92
CA GLY A 93 -14.03 -12.17 3.30
C GLY A 93 -12.74 -11.62 3.91
N LYS A 94 -11.88 -10.95 3.14
CA LYS A 94 -10.63 -10.36 3.63
C LYS A 94 -10.82 -8.94 4.15
N SER A 95 -10.01 -8.58 5.13
CA SER A 95 -9.85 -7.24 5.67
C SER A 95 -8.37 -6.96 5.85
N VAL A 96 -7.98 -5.71 5.99
CA VAL A 96 -6.65 -5.34 6.49
C VAL A 96 -6.84 -4.91 7.95
N PRO A 97 -6.17 -5.55 8.91
CA PRO A 97 -6.34 -5.21 10.33
C PRO A 97 -5.89 -3.80 10.63
N LEU A 98 -6.24 -3.30 11.81
CA LEU A 98 -5.73 -2.03 12.31
C LEU A 98 -4.20 -2.03 12.29
N HIS A 99 -3.60 -1.09 11.56
CA HIS A 99 -2.14 -1.01 11.39
C HIS A 99 -1.67 0.41 11.13
N LYS A 100 -0.40 0.57 10.99
CA LYS A 100 0.29 1.73 10.43
C LYS A 100 1.39 1.27 9.47
N ASP A 101 1.80 2.14 8.59
CA ASP A 101 3.01 1.98 7.79
C ASP A 101 4.00 3.10 8.15
N ASN A 102 5.13 2.76 8.73
CA ASN A 102 6.16 3.72 9.14
C ASN A 102 7.54 3.21 8.72
N VAL A 103 7.99 3.63 7.54
CA VAL A 103 9.29 3.22 7.00
C VAL A 103 10.47 3.73 7.83
N ARG A 104 10.32 4.84 8.53
CA ARG A 104 11.37 5.36 9.42
C ARG A 104 11.64 4.43 10.60
N TYR A 105 10.61 3.77 11.09
CA TYR A 105 10.72 2.84 12.21
C TYR A 105 11.06 1.41 11.75
N GLU A 106 10.34 0.91 10.74
CA GLU A 106 10.45 -0.49 10.32
C GLU A 106 11.48 -0.72 9.22
N GLY A 107 11.79 0.30 8.44
CA GLY A 107 12.72 0.24 7.31
C GLY A 107 14.11 0.78 7.61
N ALA A 108 14.62 0.69 8.85
CA ALA A 108 15.89 1.31 9.27
C ALA A 108 17.08 0.94 8.37
N GLU A 109 17.08 -0.25 7.78
CA GLU A 109 18.12 -0.74 6.86
C GLU A 109 18.10 -0.05 5.49
N TYR A 110 17.03 0.69 5.16
CA TYR A 110 16.83 1.31 3.85
C TYR A 110 17.08 2.81 3.89
N ASN A 111 17.60 3.37 2.80
CA ASN A 111 17.83 4.81 2.71
C ASN A 111 16.52 5.61 2.79
N VAL A 112 15.41 5.03 2.33
CA VAL A 112 14.07 5.65 2.46
C VAL A 112 13.60 5.82 3.90
N SER A 113 14.25 5.23 4.89
CA SER A 113 13.95 5.51 6.31
C SER A 113 14.37 6.90 6.77
N LYS A 114 15.24 7.58 6.02
CA LYS A 114 15.77 8.92 6.34
C LYS A 114 14.87 10.07 5.87
N ILE A 115 13.65 9.78 5.46
CA ILE A 115 12.65 10.77 5.01
C ILE A 115 12.06 11.56 6.19
N ASN A 116 11.59 12.77 5.92
CA ASN A 116 10.88 13.58 6.92
C ASN A 116 9.40 13.25 6.99
N SER A 117 8.78 12.92 5.85
CA SER A 117 7.35 12.63 5.73
C SER A 117 7.13 11.45 4.80
N GLN A 118 6.07 10.69 5.05
CA GLN A 118 5.64 9.55 4.25
C GLN A 118 4.18 9.72 3.85
N PHE A 119 3.89 9.46 2.57
CA PHE A 119 2.53 9.36 2.06
C PHE A 119 2.30 7.97 1.44
N SER A 120 1.10 7.46 1.61
CA SER A 120 0.58 6.35 0.81
C SER A 120 -0.38 6.89 -0.24
N CYS A 121 -0.14 6.51 -1.50
CA CYS A 121 -1.02 6.82 -2.62
C CYS A 121 -1.72 5.53 -3.06
N ILE A 122 -3.04 5.47 -2.92
CA ILE A 122 -3.86 4.29 -3.21
C ILE A 122 -4.81 4.63 -4.35
N LEU A 123 -4.55 4.07 -5.53
CA LEU A 123 -5.45 4.18 -6.68
C LEU A 123 -6.42 3.00 -6.68
N HIS A 124 -7.70 3.29 -6.67
CA HIS A 124 -8.77 2.29 -6.68
C HIS A 124 -9.13 1.90 -8.11
N LEU A 125 -8.88 0.64 -8.48
CA LEU A 125 -9.12 0.13 -9.83
C LEU A 125 -10.45 -0.62 -9.95
N GLN A 126 -10.98 -1.14 -8.85
CA GLN A 126 -12.22 -1.90 -8.81
C GLN A 126 -12.95 -1.68 -7.48
N PRO A 127 -14.27 -1.40 -7.49
CA PRO A 127 -15.04 -1.22 -6.27
C PRO A 127 -15.36 -2.57 -5.63
N THR A 128 -15.79 -2.55 -4.39
CA THR A 128 -16.42 -3.68 -3.71
C THR A 128 -17.94 -3.52 -3.73
N GLU A 129 -18.67 -4.62 -3.70
CA GLU A 129 -20.13 -4.57 -3.53
C GLU A 129 -20.49 -4.04 -2.14
N LYS A 130 -19.76 -4.50 -1.11
CA LYS A 130 -19.96 -4.08 0.28
C LYS A 130 -18.66 -4.19 1.07
N GLY A 131 -18.43 -3.26 1.99
CA GLY A 131 -17.22 -3.20 2.80
C GLY A 131 -15.99 -2.75 1.97
N GLY A 132 -14.79 -3.09 2.43
CA GLY A 132 -13.55 -2.66 1.79
C GLY A 132 -13.26 -1.16 1.96
N ASN A 133 -13.98 -0.47 2.84
CA ASN A 133 -13.74 0.94 3.11
C ASN A 133 -12.43 1.12 3.89
N LEU A 134 -11.70 2.17 3.57
CA LEU A 134 -10.55 2.61 4.34
C LEU A 134 -11.05 3.43 5.53
N SER A 135 -10.72 3.00 6.74
CA SER A 135 -10.96 3.74 7.98
C SER A 135 -9.64 4.29 8.51
N ILE A 136 -9.57 5.59 8.74
CA ILE A 136 -8.40 6.29 9.26
C ILE A 136 -8.78 6.88 10.61
N TYR A 137 -8.10 6.42 11.66
CA TYR A 137 -8.33 6.90 13.03
C TYR A 137 -7.47 8.12 13.30
N LYS A 138 -8.00 9.14 13.98
CA LYS A 138 -7.27 10.38 14.33
C LYS A 138 -6.21 10.15 15.42
N LYS A 139 -5.42 9.10 15.24
CA LYS A 139 -4.33 8.71 16.13
C LYS A 139 -3.09 8.35 15.34
N GLN A 140 -2.06 9.17 15.45
CA GLN A 140 -0.75 8.81 14.93
C GLN A 140 -0.11 7.75 15.82
N TRP A 141 0.60 6.84 15.15
CA TRP A 141 1.36 5.83 15.85
C TRP A 141 2.54 6.45 16.60
N GLU A 142 2.77 5.95 17.80
CA GLU A 142 3.91 6.23 18.65
C GLU A 142 4.52 4.91 19.12
N LYS A 143 5.84 4.89 19.38
CA LYS A 143 6.55 3.67 19.79
C LYS A 143 5.92 2.98 21.01
N LYS A 144 5.32 3.74 21.93
CA LYS A 144 4.60 3.18 23.07
C LYS A 144 3.41 2.29 22.72
N LEU A 145 2.88 2.38 21.47
CA LEU A 145 1.78 1.55 20.99
C LEU A 145 2.25 0.15 20.54
N GLU A 146 3.55 -0.09 20.40
CA GLU A 146 4.07 -1.41 20.02
C GLU A 146 3.65 -2.54 20.98
N LYS A 147 3.40 -2.23 22.25
CA LYS A 147 2.89 -3.20 23.23
C LYS A 147 1.50 -3.76 22.88
N PHE A 148 0.76 -3.11 21.97
CA PHE A 148 -0.55 -3.56 21.50
C PHE A 148 -0.47 -4.26 20.13
N ARG A 149 0.72 -4.56 19.63
CA ARG A 149 0.89 -5.33 18.41
C ARG A 149 0.51 -6.78 18.66
N GLU A 150 -0.46 -7.31 17.90
CA GLU A 150 -0.96 -8.67 18.06
C GLU A 150 -0.41 -9.65 17.03
N ILE A 151 -0.26 -9.17 15.77
CA ILE A 151 0.22 -9.97 14.64
C ILE A 151 1.32 -9.20 13.92
N GLU A 152 1.95 -9.80 12.91
CA GLU A 152 3.12 -9.23 12.19
C GLU A 152 3.06 -7.72 11.97
N PHE A 153 1.88 -7.18 11.63
CA PHE A 153 1.69 -5.75 11.40
C PHE A 153 0.42 -5.17 12.03
N GLY A 154 -0.47 -5.98 12.60
CA GLY A 154 -1.75 -5.57 13.16
C GLY A 154 -1.67 -5.24 14.65
N TYR A 155 -2.55 -4.33 15.08
CA TYR A 155 -2.69 -3.88 16.45
C TYR A 155 -4.05 -4.29 17.04
N ASP A 156 -4.10 -4.40 18.36
CA ASP A 156 -5.33 -4.63 19.12
C ASP A 156 -6.37 -3.55 18.82
N ASN A 157 -7.59 -4.00 18.60
CA ASN A 157 -8.74 -3.12 18.32
C ASN A 157 -9.11 -2.20 19.51
N ILE A 158 -8.62 -2.47 20.70
CA ILE A 158 -8.79 -1.58 21.86
C ILE A 158 -8.26 -0.17 21.57
N LEU A 159 -7.27 -0.05 20.69
CA LEU A 159 -6.72 1.24 20.27
C LEU A 159 -7.70 2.12 19.47
N LYS A 160 -8.83 1.55 19.02
CA LYS A 160 -9.87 2.30 18.30
C LYS A 160 -10.90 2.95 19.22
N ASN A 161 -10.96 2.50 20.48
CA ASN A 161 -11.94 3.00 21.42
C ASN A 161 -11.76 4.50 21.63
N ASP A 162 -12.88 5.23 21.57
CA ASP A 162 -12.93 6.69 21.77
C ASP A 162 -12.14 7.53 20.75
N LEU A 163 -11.74 6.94 19.61
CA LEU A 163 -11.08 7.67 18.54
C LEU A 163 -12.08 8.11 17.46
N ASP A 164 -11.95 9.35 17.05
CA ASP A 164 -12.58 9.81 15.81
C ASP A 164 -12.03 9.04 14.62
N VAL A 165 -12.90 8.68 13.67
CA VAL A 165 -12.57 7.92 12.49
C VAL A 165 -13.16 8.58 11.24
N ASP A 166 -12.32 8.74 10.22
CA ASP A 166 -12.76 9.09 8.88
C ASP A 166 -12.84 7.81 8.05
N THR A 167 -14.00 7.54 7.45
CA THR A 167 -14.22 6.37 6.61
C THR A 167 -14.39 6.81 5.16
N ILE A 168 -13.50 6.28 4.30
CA ILE A 168 -13.45 6.59 2.89
C ILE A 168 -14.03 5.40 2.11
N LYS A 169 -15.10 5.65 1.37
CA LYS A 169 -15.67 4.75 0.37
C LYS A 169 -15.16 5.21 -0.99
N SER A 170 -14.21 4.49 -1.55
CA SER A 170 -13.59 4.87 -2.81
C SER A 170 -14.34 4.30 -4.01
N GLU A 171 -14.36 5.08 -5.09
CA GLU A 171 -14.87 4.68 -6.40
C GLU A 171 -13.73 4.32 -7.36
N ILE A 172 -14.07 3.80 -8.54
CA ILE A 172 -13.07 3.51 -9.58
C ILE A 172 -12.43 4.82 -10.04
N GLY A 173 -11.10 4.84 -10.04
CA GLY A 173 -10.31 6.01 -10.45
C GLY A 173 -9.94 6.94 -9.29
N ASP A 174 -10.52 6.75 -8.10
CA ASP A 174 -10.13 7.55 -6.94
C ASP A 174 -8.68 7.30 -6.54
N LEU A 175 -7.95 8.37 -6.31
CA LEU A 175 -6.63 8.38 -5.71
C LEU A 175 -6.73 8.90 -4.28
N VAL A 176 -6.58 8.00 -3.31
CA VAL A 176 -6.51 8.37 -1.89
C VAL A 176 -5.06 8.60 -1.51
N ILE A 177 -4.77 9.79 -0.98
CA ILE A 177 -3.45 10.15 -0.44
C ILE A 177 -3.59 10.31 1.06
N LEU A 178 -2.84 9.53 1.83
CA LEU A 178 -2.90 9.58 3.29
C LEU A 178 -1.50 9.56 3.92
N ASN A 179 -1.41 10.08 5.14
CA ASN A 179 -0.26 9.84 6.00
C ASN A 179 -0.43 8.47 6.69
N PRO A 180 0.35 7.45 6.28
CA PRO A 180 0.14 6.09 6.74
C PRO A 180 0.65 5.84 8.17
N ASN A 181 1.20 6.86 8.84
CA ASN A 181 1.54 6.80 10.26
C ASN A 181 0.31 6.95 11.19
N TYR A 182 -0.84 7.38 10.66
CA TYR A 182 -2.10 7.25 11.36
C TYR A 182 -2.53 5.78 11.42
N LEU A 183 -3.13 5.36 12.53
CA LEU A 183 -3.74 4.05 12.62
C LEU A 183 -4.86 3.95 11.59
N HIS A 184 -4.85 2.90 10.80
CA HIS A 184 -5.83 2.71 9.74
C HIS A 184 -6.09 1.22 9.48
N GLU A 185 -7.23 0.93 8.89
CA GLU A 185 -7.64 -0.42 8.53
C GLU A 185 -8.46 -0.42 7.23
N VAL A 186 -8.62 -1.58 6.62
CA VAL A 186 -9.62 -1.78 5.55
C VAL A 186 -10.67 -2.75 6.05
N THR A 187 -11.93 -2.33 6.05
CA THR A 187 -13.05 -3.14 6.52
C THR A 187 -13.22 -4.39 5.67
N LYS A 188 -13.85 -5.42 6.24
CA LYS A 188 -14.05 -6.71 5.57
C LYS A 188 -14.81 -6.54 4.27
N ILE A 189 -14.24 -7.10 3.19
CA ILE A 189 -14.87 -7.12 1.87
C ILE A 189 -15.94 -8.19 1.83
N GLN A 190 -17.09 -7.85 1.25
CA GLN A 190 -18.22 -8.74 1.04
C GLN A 190 -18.75 -8.57 -0.38
N GLY A 191 -19.04 -9.67 -1.05
CA GLY A 191 -19.56 -9.69 -2.41
C GLY A 191 -18.97 -10.83 -3.22
N LYS A 192 -19.33 -10.89 -4.50
CA LYS A 192 -18.88 -11.94 -5.42
C LYS A 192 -17.62 -11.55 -6.18
N SER A 193 -17.35 -10.25 -6.32
CA SER A 193 -16.18 -9.73 -7.03
C SER A 193 -15.02 -9.44 -6.08
N ASP A 194 -13.81 -9.77 -6.53
CA ASP A 194 -12.56 -9.35 -5.88
C ASP A 194 -12.32 -7.84 -6.12
N ARG A 195 -11.58 -7.20 -5.23
CA ARG A 195 -11.18 -5.79 -5.33
C ARG A 195 -9.70 -5.67 -5.64
#